data_a6f50510d7261ea112ca5e6013e40464
#
_entry.id   a6f50510d7261ea112ca5e6013e40464
#
_cell.length_a   1.000
_cell.length_b   1.000
_cell.length_c   1.000
_cell.angle_alpha   90.00
_cell.angle_beta   90.00
_cell.angle_gamma   90.00
#
_symmetry.space_group_name_H-M   'P 1'
#
loop_
_entity.id
_entity.type
_entity.pdbx_description
1 polymer ?
#
loop_
_entity_poly.entity_id
_entity_poly.type
_entity_poly.pdbx_seq_one_letter_code
_entity_poly.pdbx_strand_id
1 'polypeptide(L)' 'MADFSSRLKELRKERNMKQQELADTFSVKLRTYQGYEYGESYPEAAKLIAIADFFDVSLDYLVGRSDVRERQ' A
#
# COMPACT_ATOMS: atom_id res chain seq x y z
N MET A 1 -11.66 -0.83 -12.00
CA MET A 1 -10.23 -0.61 -12.17
C MET A 1 -9.56 -0.58 -10.81
N ALA A 2 -8.46 -1.30 -10.63
CA ALA A 2 -7.78 -1.34 -9.34
C ALA A 2 -7.07 -0.01 -9.08
N ASP A 3 -7.13 0.46 -7.85
CA ASP A 3 -6.47 1.69 -7.44
C ASP A 3 -5.55 1.39 -6.25
N PHE A 4 -4.87 2.41 -5.75
CA PHE A 4 -3.95 2.26 -4.62
C PHE A 4 -4.62 1.59 -3.42
N SER A 5 -5.78 2.09 -3.03
CA SER A 5 -6.47 1.61 -1.82
C SER A 5 -6.80 0.13 -1.92
N SER A 6 -7.36 -0.29 -3.04
CA SER A 6 -7.71 -1.69 -3.28
C SER A 6 -6.48 -2.58 -3.30
N ARG A 7 -5.42 -2.13 -3.96
CA ARG A 7 -4.20 -2.92 -4.06
C ARG A 7 -3.46 -3.03 -2.73
N LEU A 8 -3.44 -1.96 -1.96
CA LEU A 8 -2.83 -1.99 -0.64
C LEU A 8 -3.52 -3.03 0.25
N LYS A 9 -4.84 -3.00 0.27
CA LYS A 9 -5.63 -3.95 1.05
C LYS A 9 -5.39 -5.38 0.59
N GLU A 10 -5.38 -5.60 -0.72
CA GLU A 10 -5.13 -6.92 -1.30
C GLU A 10 -3.75 -7.46 -0.92
N LEU A 11 -2.71 -6.63 -1.05
CA LEU A 11 -1.35 -7.02 -0.70
C LEU A 11 -1.22 -7.34 0.78
N ARG A 12 -1.88 -6.56 1.64
CA ARG A 12 -1.88 -6.84 3.08
C ARG A 12 -2.51 -8.19 3.37
N LYS A 13 -3.67 -8.45 2.77
CA LYS A 13 -4.38 -9.71 3.01
C LYS A 13 -3.61 -10.92 2.50
N GLU A 14 -2.89 -10.76 1.40
CA GLU A 14 -2.05 -11.85 0.86
C GLU A 14 -0.98 -12.27 1.85
N ARG A 15 -0.51 -11.36 2.69
CA ARG A 15 0.50 -11.65 3.71
C ARG A 15 -0.09 -11.96 5.07
N ASN A 16 -1.41 -12.01 5.16
CA ASN A 16 -2.12 -12.29 6.42
C ASN A 16 -1.73 -11.30 7.53
N MET A 17 -1.55 -10.03 7.16
CA MET A 17 -1.15 -9.00 8.11
C MET A 17 -2.34 -8.18 8.58
N LYS A 18 -2.22 -7.68 9.80
CA LYS A 18 -3.23 -6.78 10.37
C LYS A 18 -2.91 -5.35 9.98
N GLN A 19 -3.93 -4.50 9.97
CA GLN A 19 -3.75 -3.09 9.65
C GLN A 19 -2.76 -2.42 10.62
N GLN A 20 -2.83 -2.78 11.91
CA GLN A 20 -1.92 -2.21 12.90
C GLN A 20 -0.46 -2.57 12.62
N GLU A 21 -0.22 -3.78 12.14
CA GLU A 21 1.14 -4.20 11.80
C GLU A 21 1.73 -3.34 10.69
N LEU A 22 0.92 -3.02 9.69
CA LEU A 22 1.40 -2.16 8.61
C LEU A 22 1.50 -0.71 9.03
N ALA A 23 0.61 -0.24 9.88
CA ALA A 23 0.72 1.11 10.43
C ALA A 23 2.06 1.25 11.16
N ASP A 24 2.41 0.26 11.98
CA ASP A 24 3.69 0.25 12.70
C ASP A 24 4.87 0.19 11.73
N THR A 25 4.77 -0.68 10.72
CA THR A 25 5.83 -0.87 9.73
C THR A 25 6.14 0.44 8.99
N PHE A 26 5.10 1.19 8.64
CA PHE A 26 5.26 2.43 7.88
C PHE A 26 5.31 3.67 8.77
N SER A 27 5.38 3.49 10.09
CA SER A 27 5.52 4.58 11.06
C SER A 27 4.40 5.62 10.94
N VAL A 28 3.17 5.14 10.78
CA VAL A 28 2.00 6.01 10.76
C VAL A 28 1.01 5.51 11.81
N LYS A 29 0.06 6.35 12.17
CA LYS A 29 -1.00 5.96 13.09
C LYS A 29 -1.96 5.00 12.40
N LEU A 30 -2.59 4.12 13.17
CA LEU A 30 -3.57 3.18 12.62
C LEU A 30 -4.65 3.92 11.82
N ARG A 31 -5.14 5.03 12.34
CA ARG A 31 -6.17 5.79 11.63
C ARG A 31 -5.68 6.28 10.27
N THR A 32 -4.42 6.73 10.21
CA THR A 32 -3.82 7.17 8.95
C THR A 32 -3.73 6.01 7.96
N TYR A 33 -3.25 4.86 8.44
CA TYR A 33 -3.16 3.68 7.58
C TYR A 33 -4.54 3.25 7.07
N GLN A 34 -5.54 3.25 7.95
CA GLN A 34 -6.92 2.91 7.56
C GLN A 34 -7.42 3.85 6.47
N GLY A 35 -7.09 5.14 6.56
CA GLY A 35 -7.43 6.11 5.53
C GLY A 35 -6.87 5.73 4.17
N TYR A 36 -5.66 5.16 4.14
CA TYR A 36 -5.06 4.69 2.89
C TYR A 36 -5.89 3.58 2.27
N GLU A 37 -6.35 2.63 3.07
CA GLU A 37 -7.15 1.50 2.55
C GLU A 37 -8.57 1.89 2.20
N TYR A 38 -9.11 2.92 2.84
CA TYR A 38 -10.50 3.34 2.61
C TYR A 38 -10.62 4.45 1.55
N GLY A 39 -9.48 4.90 1.00
CA GLY A 39 -9.52 5.94 -0.03
C GLY A 39 -9.73 7.35 0.51
N GLU A 40 -9.56 7.53 1.83
CA GLU A 40 -9.77 8.83 2.48
C GLU A 40 -8.52 9.69 2.46
N SER A 41 -7.35 9.08 2.36
CA SER A 41 -6.09 9.79 2.33
C SER A 41 -5.10 9.06 1.43
N TYR A 42 -4.03 9.74 1.06
CA TYR A 42 -3.05 9.21 0.12
C TYR A 42 -1.65 9.52 0.65
N PRO A 43 -0.75 8.53 0.66
CA PRO A 43 0.61 8.77 1.16
C PRO A 43 1.39 9.69 0.24
N GLU A 44 2.37 10.39 0.82
CA GLU A 44 3.31 11.14 0.00
C GLU A 44 4.26 10.18 -0.74
N ALA A 45 5.01 10.71 -1.72
CA ALA A 45 5.82 9.89 -2.61
C ALA A 45 6.80 8.98 -1.86
N ALA A 46 7.49 9.48 -0.86
CA ALA A 46 8.45 8.68 -0.11
C ALA A 46 7.79 7.48 0.57
N LYS A 47 6.59 7.68 1.11
CA LYS A 47 5.84 6.62 1.77
C LYS A 47 5.33 5.59 0.75
N LEU A 48 4.89 6.04 -0.42
CA LEU A 48 4.47 5.14 -1.49
C LEU A 48 5.61 4.23 -1.92
N ILE A 49 6.81 4.78 -2.04
CA ILE A 49 7.99 4.00 -2.40
C ILE A 49 8.28 2.96 -1.33
N ALA A 50 8.21 3.35 -0.06
CA ALA A 50 8.43 2.43 1.06
C ALA A 50 7.41 1.29 1.06
N ILE A 51 6.16 1.58 0.76
CA ILE A 51 5.11 0.56 0.70
C ILE A 51 5.37 -0.41 -0.45
N ALA A 52 5.71 0.11 -1.63
CA ALA A 52 6.03 -0.73 -2.79
C ALA A 52 7.24 -1.62 -2.50
N ASP A 53 8.26 -1.06 -1.86
CA ASP A 53 9.47 -1.84 -1.50
C ASP A 53 9.12 -2.95 -0.51
N PHE A 54 8.30 -2.65 0.49
CA PHE A 54 7.92 -3.64 1.50
C PHE A 54 7.20 -4.83 0.87
N PHE A 55 6.28 -4.55 -0.06
CA PHE A 55 5.52 -5.61 -0.73
C PHE A 55 6.23 -6.19 -1.95
N ASP A 56 7.39 -5.65 -2.28
CA ASP A 56 8.19 -6.09 -3.44
C ASP A 56 7.39 -6.04 -4.75
N VAL A 57 6.70 -4.94 -4.96
CA VAL A 57 5.95 -4.69 -6.19
C VAL A 57 6.42 -3.39 -6.82
N SER A 58 6.12 -3.21 -8.10
CA SER A 58 6.43 -1.95 -8.76
C SER A 58 5.56 -0.83 -8.21
N LEU A 59 6.09 0.39 -8.21
CA LEU A 59 5.32 1.55 -7.81
C LEU A 59 4.10 1.74 -8.71
N ASP A 60 4.29 1.54 -10.01
CA ASP A 60 3.19 1.65 -10.97
C ASP A 60 2.06 0.68 -10.66
N TYR A 61 2.40 -0.55 -10.29
CA TYR A 61 1.38 -1.51 -9.88
C TYR A 61 0.63 -1.02 -8.64
N LEU A 62 1.39 -0.57 -7.64
CA LEU A 62 0.79 -0.14 -6.38
C LEU A 62 -0.21 1.00 -6.57
N VAL A 63 0.10 1.97 -7.43
CA VAL A 63 -0.78 3.13 -7.62
C VAL A 63 -1.82 2.93 -8.72
N GLY A 64 -1.87 1.73 -9.31
CA GLY A 64 -2.91 1.38 -10.28
C GLY A 64 -2.62 1.78 -11.71
N ARG A 65 -1.37 2.15 -12.02
CA ARG A 65 -0.99 2.53 -13.39
C ARG A 65 -0.60 1.34 -14.26
N SER A 66 -0.37 0.18 -13.63
CA SER A 66 0.05 -1.02 -14.34
C SER A 66 -0.50 -2.24 -13.62
N ASP A 67 -0.76 -3.31 -14.37
CA ASP A 67 -1.14 -4.60 -13.78
C ASP A 67 0.07 -5.50 -13.56
N VAL A 68 1.27 -5.03 -13.88
CA VAL A 68 2.50 -5.81 -13.73
C VAL A 68 3.09 -5.54 -12.36
N ARG A 69 3.13 -6.58 -11.52
CA ARG A 69 3.67 -6.47 -10.15
C ARG A 69 5.19 -6.35 -10.12
N GLU A 70 5.87 -7.01 -11.08
CA GLU A 70 7.33 -7.09 -11.04
C GLU A 70 7.97 -5.73 -11.10
N ARG A 71 9.00 -5.58 -10.29
CA ARG A 71 9.79 -4.36 -10.24
C ARG A 71 10.68 -4.31 -11.47
N GLN A 72 10.87 -3.10 -11.98
CA GLN A 72 11.66 -2.88 -13.19
C GLN A 72 12.94 -2.16 -12.87
#